data_1f133a1446f50e74928dfa3380873f79
#
_entry.id   1f133a1446f50e74928dfa3380873f79
#
_cell.length_a   1.000
_cell.length_b   1.000
_cell.length_c   1.000
_cell.angle_alpha   90.00
_cell.angle_beta   90.00
_cell.angle_gamma   90.00
#
_symmetry.space_group_name_H-M   'P 1'
#
loop_
_entity.id
_entity.type
_entity.pdbx_description
1 polymer ?
#
loop_
_entity_poly.entity_id
_entity_poly.type
_entity_poly.pdbx_seq_one_letter_code
_entity_poly.pdbx_strand_id
1 'polypeptide(L)'
;LHDALPICKNENEKLLKAVDKLEQQRILEKLDIAPIDVFGLKININELHDLNEQLFTTIYNIIQTSDVYDDDIHKYHYVYDFETGEILKDLRAIIDKLNKTIEIFNGMNHKTIKSVRKQLLYLHDKFKLIEQSIKDHHTSFISIKNLAQKSTIRLLVKDYDVKDILTKQVLEKFKSLTFISGTLTFNHSFKAFQNWFNEDIDFNTFEISTPLTSSNHTNVFVPNDVETYNYKNLDDYVASIVDYIVEYITVTQSKCLVLFTSYKMMHMVQDLLNELPELEDYVILTQQQNQNYKIVQQFNNFDKSILLGTSTFFEGFDFQANGLKCVMIAKVPFMNKHNIKYWLMDSEFTSTFKDYVLPDAVTRFRQGLGRLIRHEDDKGLIVSFDDRLVNSTYKSFFAQSLEHFKQRKGNIKQFNKLLNQIQRSIDNESKS
;
A
#
# COMPACT_ATOMS: atom_id res chain seq x y z
N LEU A 1 2.49 -3.80 10.65
CA LEU A 1 1.81 -2.50 10.76
C LEU A 1 0.37 -2.70 10.36
N HIS A 2 -0.51 -2.69 11.36
CA HIS A 2 -1.94 -2.86 11.07
C HIS A 2 -2.42 -1.63 10.33
N ASP A 3 -2.84 -1.83 9.08
CA ASP A 3 -3.62 -0.83 8.37
C ASP A 3 -4.80 -0.42 9.24
N ALA A 4 -5.09 0.88 9.25
CA ALA A 4 -6.28 1.39 9.91
C ALA A 4 -7.48 0.50 9.51
N LEU A 5 -8.08 -0.17 10.49
CA LEU A 5 -9.13 -1.14 10.24
C LEU A 5 -10.47 -0.39 10.13
N PRO A 6 -10.97 -0.09 8.91
CA PRO A 6 -12.29 0.51 8.78
C PRO A 6 -13.32 -0.52 9.22
N ILE A 7 -14.17 -0.15 10.16
CA ILE A 7 -15.39 -0.90 10.42
C ILE A 7 -16.37 -0.48 9.35
N CYS A 8 -16.65 -1.37 8.41
CA CYS A 8 -17.54 -1.13 7.28
C CYS A 8 -18.84 -1.92 7.41
N LYS A 9 -19.91 -1.36 6.87
CA LYS A 9 -21.24 -1.97 6.71
C LYS A 9 -21.18 -3.41 6.15
N ASN A 10 -20.25 -3.68 5.25
CA ASN A 10 -20.10 -4.97 4.57
C ASN A 10 -19.70 -6.16 5.46
N GLU A 11 -19.20 -5.94 6.67
CA GLU A 11 -18.80 -7.07 7.54
C GLU A 11 -20.02 -7.74 8.18
N ASN A 12 -21.07 -6.99 8.50
CA ASN A 12 -22.33 -7.55 8.98
C ASN A 12 -23.09 -8.34 7.90
N GLU A 13 -23.03 -7.89 6.64
CA GLU A 13 -23.59 -8.66 5.51
C GLU A 13 -22.88 -10.00 5.30
N LYS A 14 -21.55 -10.04 5.50
CA LYS A 14 -20.80 -11.30 5.45
C LYS A 14 -21.20 -12.27 6.54
N LEU A 15 -21.48 -11.76 7.76
CA LEU A 15 -21.97 -12.56 8.88
C LEU A 15 -23.36 -13.13 8.59
N LEU A 16 -24.29 -12.31 8.10
CA LEU A 16 -25.64 -12.76 7.71
C LEU A 16 -25.57 -13.87 6.66
N LYS A 17 -24.78 -13.67 5.59
CA LYS A 17 -24.56 -14.71 4.57
C LYS A 17 -23.95 -15.99 5.13
N ALA A 18 -23.07 -15.89 6.13
CA ALA A 18 -22.47 -17.07 6.77
C ALA A 18 -23.51 -17.84 7.61
N VAL A 19 -24.41 -17.14 8.30
CA VAL A 19 -25.51 -17.75 9.08
C VAL A 19 -26.56 -18.37 8.17
N ASP A 20 -26.96 -17.69 7.10
CA ASP A 20 -27.88 -18.25 6.10
C ASP A 20 -27.31 -19.56 5.48
N LYS A 21 -25.99 -19.62 5.27
CA LYS A 21 -25.33 -20.83 4.80
C LYS A 21 -25.37 -21.98 5.83
N LEU A 22 -25.30 -21.66 7.13
CA LEU A 22 -25.50 -22.66 8.21
C LEU A 22 -26.90 -23.26 8.15
N GLU A 23 -27.91 -22.43 7.95
CA GLU A 23 -29.32 -22.86 7.86
C GLU A 23 -29.58 -23.71 6.60
N GLN A 24 -29.11 -23.26 5.41
CA GLN A 24 -29.28 -23.96 4.14
C GLN A 24 -28.62 -25.34 4.12
N GLN A 25 -27.54 -25.54 4.85
CA GLN A 25 -26.79 -26.80 4.85
C GLN A 25 -27.35 -27.86 5.84
N ARG A 26 -28.49 -27.63 6.50
CA ARG A 26 -29.03 -28.50 7.57
C ARG A 26 -27.98 -28.87 8.63
N ILE A 27 -26.98 -28.03 8.82
CA ILE A 27 -25.88 -28.28 9.75
C ILE A 27 -26.41 -28.22 11.18
N LEU A 28 -27.39 -27.38 11.40
CA LEU A 28 -27.99 -27.11 12.70
C LEU A 28 -28.79 -28.32 13.21
N GLU A 29 -29.53 -29.02 12.33
CA GLU A 29 -30.22 -30.24 12.65
C GLU A 29 -29.25 -31.37 13.06
N LYS A 30 -28.05 -31.44 12.44
CA LYS A 30 -27.03 -32.44 12.75
C LYS A 30 -26.27 -32.17 14.05
N LEU A 31 -26.37 -30.93 14.58
CA LEU A 31 -25.66 -30.51 15.79
C LEU A 31 -26.57 -30.47 17.01
N ASP A 32 -27.83 -30.96 16.88
CA ASP A 32 -28.85 -30.92 17.95
C ASP A 32 -29.10 -29.47 18.50
N ILE A 33 -28.94 -28.47 17.60
CA ILE A 33 -29.20 -27.06 17.92
C ILE A 33 -30.68 -26.80 17.71
N ALA A 34 -31.33 -26.32 18.75
CA ALA A 34 -32.77 -26.03 18.68
C ALA A 34 -33.05 -24.94 17.62
N PRO A 35 -34.11 -25.04 16.80
CA PRO A 35 -34.53 -24.01 15.83
C PRO A 35 -34.67 -22.63 16.44
N ILE A 36 -35.03 -22.57 17.70
CA ILE A 36 -35.12 -21.32 18.49
C ILE A 36 -33.79 -20.58 18.61
N ASP A 37 -32.65 -21.31 18.74
CA ASP A 37 -31.33 -20.72 18.86
C ASP A 37 -30.87 -20.10 17.53
N VAL A 38 -31.27 -20.69 16.41
CA VAL A 38 -30.99 -20.14 15.06
C VAL A 38 -31.76 -18.86 14.81
N PHE A 39 -33.03 -18.84 15.18
CA PHE A 39 -33.87 -17.67 15.06
C PHE A 39 -33.35 -16.53 15.97
N GLY A 40 -33.00 -16.86 17.21
CA GLY A 40 -32.37 -15.94 18.14
C GLY A 40 -31.04 -15.38 17.61
N LEU A 41 -30.25 -16.19 16.91
CA LEU A 41 -29.00 -15.78 16.28
C LEU A 41 -29.25 -14.76 15.15
N LYS A 42 -30.22 -15.02 14.27
CA LYS A 42 -30.60 -14.07 13.20
C LYS A 42 -31.09 -12.74 13.77
N ILE A 43 -31.91 -12.75 14.82
CA ILE A 43 -32.33 -11.56 15.52
C ILE A 43 -31.10 -10.79 16.03
N ASN A 44 -30.19 -11.46 16.72
CA ASN A 44 -28.99 -10.84 17.26
C ASN A 44 -28.12 -10.19 16.19
N ILE A 45 -27.99 -10.81 15.01
CA ILE A 45 -27.19 -10.25 13.91
C ILE A 45 -27.89 -9.05 13.27
N ASN A 46 -29.22 -9.09 13.13
CA ASN A 46 -29.99 -7.93 12.65
C ASN A 46 -29.89 -6.76 13.62
N GLU A 47 -30.01 -7.00 14.92
CA GLU A 47 -29.83 -5.97 15.94
C GLU A 47 -28.37 -5.41 15.93
N LEU A 48 -27.36 -6.23 15.68
CA LEU A 48 -25.98 -5.74 15.46
C LEU A 48 -25.89 -4.82 14.24
N HIS A 49 -26.62 -5.13 13.18
CA HIS A 49 -26.70 -4.26 12.01
C HIS A 49 -27.33 -2.91 12.37
N ASP A 50 -28.45 -2.92 13.06
CA ASP A 50 -29.17 -1.70 13.46
C ASP A 50 -28.32 -0.84 14.41
N LEU A 51 -27.67 -1.44 15.38
CA LEU A 51 -26.73 -0.75 16.27
C LEU A 51 -25.55 -0.13 15.52
N ASN A 52 -25.03 -0.82 14.50
CA ASN A 52 -23.96 -0.27 13.68
C ASN A 52 -24.43 0.92 12.83
N GLU A 53 -25.62 0.86 12.23
CA GLU A 53 -26.22 1.99 11.51
C GLU A 53 -26.50 3.17 12.46
N GLN A 54 -26.92 2.89 13.69
CA GLN A 54 -27.08 3.91 14.72
C GLN A 54 -25.77 4.60 15.04
N LEU A 55 -24.68 3.87 15.29
CA LEU A 55 -23.35 4.43 15.56
C LEU A 55 -22.91 5.40 14.45
N PHE A 56 -22.99 4.99 13.18
CA PHE A 56 -22.61 5.87 12.07
C PHE A 56 -23.59 7.04 11.87
N THR A 57 -24.85 6.90 12.28
CA THR A 57 -25.80 8.01 12.29
C THR A 57 -25.45 9.01 13.39
N THR A 58 -25.10 8.54 14.58
CA THR A 58 -24.62 9.37 15.69
C THR A 58 -23.37 10.16 15.27
N ILE A 59 -22.37 9.50 14.69
CA ILE A 59 -21.16 10.15 14.20
C ILE A 59 -21.48 11.20 13.13
N TYR A 60 -22.33 10.86 12.17
CA TYR A 60 -22.76 11.79 11.12
C TYR A 60 -23.41 13.06 11.68
N ASN A 61 -24.32 12.90 12.65
CA ASN A 61 -25.01 14.03 13.28
C ASN A 61 -24.04 14.92 14.07
N ILE A 62 -23.12 14.32 14.81
CA ILE A 62 -22.08 15.05 15.57
C ILE A 62 -21.23 15.89 14.61
N ILE A 63 -20.79 15.31 13.51
CA ILE A 63 -19.97 16.01 12.51
C ILE A 63 -20.75 17.17 11.88
N GLN A 64 -22.01 16.96 11.51
CA GLN A 64 -22.84 18.01 10.91
C GLN A 64 -23.10 19.21 11.83
N THR A 65 -23.13 18.97 13.14
CA THR A 65 -23.37 20.03 14.13
C THR A 65 -22.09 20.68 14.65
N SER A 66 -20.93 20.19 14.24
CA SER A 66 -19.63 20.71 14.67
C SER A 66 -19.13 21.83 13.76
N ASP A 67 -18.50 22.86 14.34
CA ASP A 67 -17.83 23.94 13.61
C ASP A 67 -16.54 23.49 12.91
N VAL A 68 -16.15 22.22 13.06
CA VAL A 68 -14.91 21.62 12.53
C VAL A 68 -15.06 21.24 11.06
N TYR A 69 -16.30 21.22 10.54
CA TYR A 69 -16.57 20.82 9.17
C TYR A 69 -16.26 21.92 8.15
N ASP A 70 -15.39 21.61 7.20
CA ASP A 70 -15.10 22.41 6.02
C ASP A 70 -15.14 21.50 4.78
N ASP A 71 -15.74 21.95 3.69
CA ASP A 71 -16.13 21.17 2.50
C ASP A 71 -14.97 20.53 1.71
N ASP A 72 -13.73 20.66 2.16
CA ASP A 72 -12.57 20.09 1.48
C ASP A 72 -12.41 18.58 1.67
N ILE A 73 -12.12 17.96 0.57
CA ILE A 73 -12.07 16.52 0.31
C ILE A 73 -11.11 15.78 1.28
N HIS A 74 -11.52 14.68 1.87
CA HIS A 74 -10.74 13.76 2.72
C HIS A 74 -10.10 14.41 3.96
N LYS A 75 -10.88 14.71 4.97
CA LYS A 75 -10.36 15.13 6.26
C LYS A 75 -10.33 13.98 7.26
N TYR A 76 -9.30 14.02 8.09
CA TYR A 76 -9.18 13.19 9.29
C TYR A 76 -9.37 14.09 10.50
N HIS A 77 -10.20 13.66 11.43
CA HIS A 77 -10.44 14.35 12.68
C HIS A 77 -10.15 13.39 13.82
N TYR A 78 -9.55 13.86 14.88
CA TYR A 78 -9.49 13.07 16.11
C TYR A 78 -10.89 12.88 16.66
N VAL A 79 -11.19 11.69 17.19
CA VAL A 79 -12.52 11.43 17.76
C VAL A 79 -12.75 12.31 18.98
N TYR A 80 -11.70 12.65 19.74
CA TYR A 80 -11.81 13.51 20.92
C TYR A 80 -12.05 15.01 20.60
N ASP A 81 -11.94 15.44 19.34
CA ASP A 81 -12.35 16.77 18.92
C ASP A 81 -13.89 16.95 18.99
N PHE A 82 -14.62 15.86 19.22
CA PHE A 82 -16.06 15.79 19.29
C PHE A 82 -16.55 15.32 20.67
N GLU A 83 -17.84 15.53 20.95
CA GLU A 83 -18.48 14.92 22.12
C GLU A 83 -18.57 13.40 21.96
N THR A 84 -17.77 12.67 22.71
CA THR A 84 -17.60 11.21 22.54
C THR A 84 -18.63 10.38 23.30
N GLY A 85 -19.43 10.99 24.19
CA GLY A 85 -20.34 10.27 25.10
C GLY A 85 -21.33 9.35 24.40
N GLU A 86 -22.01 9.84 23.37
CA GLU A 86 -22.98 9.05 22.59
C GLU A 86 -22.26 8.00 21.68
N ILE A 87 -21.10 8.34 21.14
CA ILE A 87 -20.28 7.38 20.36
C ILE A 87 -19.87 6.20 21.25
N LEU A 88 -19.38 6.47 22.46
CA LEU A 88 -19.00 5.44 23.43
C LEU A 88 -20.19 4.59 23.88
N LYS A 89 -21.36 5.19 24.03
CA LYS A 89 -22.60 4.48 24.37
C LYS A 89 -22.98 3.50 23.26
N ASP A 90 -22.99 3.93 22.02
CA ASP A 90 -23.31 3.09 20.87
C ASP A 90 -22.28 1.97 20.68
N LEU A 91 -20.98 2.26 20.85
CA LEU A 91 -19.91 1.25 20.81
C LEU A 91 -20.10 0.17 21.88
N ARG A 92 -20.44 0.55 23.13
CA ARG A 92 -20.69 -0.40 24.21
C ARG A 92 -21.89 -1.29 23.91
N ALA A 93 -22.98 -0.72 23.38
CA ALA A 93 -24.15 -1.49 22.99
C ALA A 93 -23.80 -2.57 21.94
N ILE A 94 -22.95 -2.23 20.95
CA ILE A 94 -22.45 -3.18 19.96
C ILE A 94 -21.59 -4.27 20.61
N ILE A 95 -20.64 -3.89 21.48
CA ILE A 95 -19.74 -4.82 22.19
C ILE A 95 -20.54 -5.80 23.04
N ASP A 96 -21.52 -5.32 23.81
CA ASP A 96 -22.38 -6.15 24.65
C ASP A 96 -23.21 -7.12 23.80
N LYS A 97 -23.73 -6.67 22.66
CA LYS A 97 -24.47 -7.52 21.74
C LYS A 97 -23.58 -8.59 21.10
N LEU A 98 -22.36 -8.22 20.71
CA LEU A 98 -21.37 -9.16 20.19
C LEU A 98 -21.02 -10.23 21.23
N ASN A 99 -20.79 -9.86 22.50
CA ASN A 99 -20.55 -10.80 23.59
C ASN A 99 -21.67 -11.82 23.71
N LYS A 100 -22.93 -11.34 23.81
CA LYS A 100 -24.11 -12.21 23.89
C LYS A 100 -24.22 -13.16 22.69
N THR A 101 -23.93 -12.65 21.49
CA THR A 101 -23.97 -13.45 20.26
C THR A 101 -22.85 -14.49 20.23
N ILE A 102 -21.64 -14.18 20.70
CA ILE A 102 -20.51 -15.09 20.78
C ILE A 102 -20.77 -16.23 21.77
N GLU A 103 -21.45 -15.91 22.90
CA GLU A 103 -21.80 -16.90 23.94
C GLU A 103 -22.70 -18.02 23.41
N ILE A 104 -23.59 -17.73 22.46
CA ILE A 104 -24.46 -18.73 21.82
C ILE A 104 -23.63 -19.85 21.15
N PHE A 105 -22.43 -19.53 20.66
CA PHE A 105 -21.55 -20.49 20.00
C PHE A 105 -20.58 -21.22 20.94
N ASN A 106 -20.65 -20.99 22.25
CA ASN A 106 -19.77 -21.67 23.19
C ASN A 106 -20.08 -23.17 23.27
N GLY A 107 -19.04 -23.97 23.16
CA GLY A 107 -19.17 -25.43 23.19
C GLY A 107 -19.49 -26.11 21.85
N MET A 108 -19.85 -25.35 20.82
CA MET A 108 -20.18 -25.91 19.50
C MET A 108 -18.95 -26.23 18.67
N ASN A 109 -18.76 -27.49 18.28
CA ASN A 109 -17.54 -27.97 17.60
C ASN A 109 -17.76 -28.27 16.12
N HIS A 110 -18.20 -27.30 15.32
CA HIS A 110 -18.37 -27.45 13.88
C HIS A 110 -17.51 -26.43 13.12
N LYS A 111 -16.95 -26.81 11.95
CA LYS A 111 -16.03 -25.96 11.16
C LYS A 111 -16.64 -24.60 10.79
N THR A 112 -17.89 -24.58 10.32
CA THR A 112 -18.59 -23.36 9.91
C THR A 112 -18.90 -22.46 11.11
N ILE A 113 -19.32 -23.07 12.24
CA ILE A 113 -19.57 -22.34 13.49
C ILE A 113 -18.28 -21.70 14.02
N LYS A 114 -17.17 -22.45 14.02
CA LYS A 114 -15.85 -21.91 14.36
C LYS A 114 -15.48 -20.71 13.49
N SER A 115 -15.81 -20.75 12.20
CA SER A 115 -15.54 -19.62 11.27
C SER A 115 -16.39 -18.39 11.62
N VAL A 116 -17.69 -18.57 11.87
CA VAL A 116 -18.58 -17.46 12.28
C VAL A 116 -18.14 -16.89 13.62
N ARG A 117 -17.87 -17.74 14.60
CA ARG A 117 -17.37 -17.32 15.92
C ARG A 117 -16.06 -16.54 15.81
N LYS A 118 -15.13 -16.97 14.94
CA LYS A 118 -13.87 -16.24 14.69
C LYS A 118 -14.14 -14.85 14.11
N GLN A 119 -15.11 -14.69 13.21
CA GLN A 119 -15.49 -13.40 12.66
C GLN A 119 -16.12 -12.49 13.72
N LEU A 120 -17.00 -13.03 14.57
CA LEU A 120 -17.61 -12.26 15.67
C LEU A 120 -16.55 -11.80 16.69
N LEU A 121 -15.61 -12.67 17.07
CA LEU A 121 -14.49 -12.33 17.94
C LEU A 121 -13.64 -11.22 17.33
N TYR A 122 -13.33 -11.33 16.05
CA TYR A 122 -12.57 -10.31 15.33
C TYR A 122 -13.28 -8.93 15.33
N LEU A 123 -14.59 -8.91 15.13
CA LEU A 123 -15.38 -7.67 15.23
C LEU A 123 -15.41 -7.14 16.66
N HIS A 124 -15.63 -8.01 17.64
CA HIS A 124 -15.62 -7.64 19.05
C HIS A 124 -14.29 -6.95 19.44
N ASP A 125 -13.17 -7.57 19.08
CA ASP A 125 -11.85 -7.02 19.40
C ASP A 125 -11.60 -5.67 18.71
N LYS A 126 -12.10 -5.50 17.48
CA LYS A 126 -12.05 -4.21 16.78
C LYS A 126 -12.85 -3.12 17.51
N PHE A 127 -14.09 -3.39 17.85
CA PHE A 127 -14.92 -2.40 18.55
C PHE A 127 -14.38 -2.07 19.93
N LYS A 128 -13.83 -3.06 20.62
CA LYS A 128 -13.20 -2.87 21.91
C LYS A 128 -11.93 -2.03 21.82
N LEU A 129 -11.12 -2.25 20.77
CA LEU A 129 -9.94 -1.43 20.49
C LEU A 129 -10.32 0.04 20.24
N ILE A 130 -11.39 0.29 19.47
CA ILE A 130 -11.89 1.65 19.21
C ILE A 130 -12.39 2.30 20.52
N GLU A 131 -13.21 1.57 21.31
CA GLU A 131 -13.69 2.08 22.59
C GLU A 131 -12.54 2.48 23.50
N GLN A 132 -11.52 1.63 23.62
CA GLN A 132 -10.33 1.89 24.43
C GLN A 132 -9.55 3.10 23.91
N SER A 133 -9.31 3.16 22.62
CA SER A 133 -8.59 4.25 21.96
C SER A 133 -9.27 5.62 22.16
N ILE A 134 -10.61 5.65 22.15
CA ILE A 134 -11.36 6.88 22.45
C ILE A 134 -11.20 7.29 23.92
N LYS A 135 -11.25 6.33 24.84
CA LYS A 135 -11.09 6.59 26.29
C LYS A 135 -9.69 7.08 26.65
N ASP A 136 -8.69 6.55 26.00
CA ASP A 136 -7.28 6.88 26.27
C ASP A 136 -6.85 8.19 25.58
N HIS A 137 -7.75 8.85 24.87
CA HIS A 137 -7.50 10.08 24.08
C HIS A 137 -6.35 9.92 23.08
N HIS A 138 -6.10 8.71 22.59
CA HIS A 138 -5.05 8.42 21.65
C HIS A 138 -5.61 7.76 20.38
N THR A 139 -5.03 8.06 19.23
CA THR A 139 -5.03 7.26 18.02
C THR A 139 -6.37 6.87 17.37
N SER A 140 -7.52 7.41 17.82
CA SER A 140 -8.80 7.21 17.17
C SER A 140 -9.19 8.39 16.31
N PHE A 141 -9.57 8.11 15.06
CA PHE A 141 -9.86 9.11 14.04
C PHE A 141 -11.18 8.83 13.34
N ILE A 142 -11.86 9.88 12.94
CA ILE A 142 -12.93 9.84 11.96
C ILE A 142 -12.37 10.27 10.62
N SER A 143 -12.54 9.43 9.61
CA SER A 143 -12.23 9.76 8.22
C SER A 143 -13.52 9.98 7.45
N ILE A 144 -13.61 11.11 6.74
CA ILE A 144 -14.78 11.50 5.96
C ILE A 144 -14.33 11.68 4.51
N LYS A 145 -14.95 10.95 3.59
CA LYS A 145 -14.70 11.12 2.15
C LYS A 145 -15.70 12.05 1.49
N ASN A 146 -16.96 11.92 1.85
CA ASN A 146 -18.05 12.74 1.36
C ASN A 146 -19.17 12.74 2.39
N LEU A 147 -19.44 13.89 3.02
CA LEU A 147 -20.45 13.98 4.07
C LEU A 147 -21.88 13.74 3.55
N ALA A 148 -22.16 14.05 2.28
CA ALA A 148 -23.45 13.74 1.67
C ALA A 148 -23.77 12.24 1.65
N GLN A 149 -22.77 11.38 1.87
CA GLN A 149 -22.88 9.92 1.87
C GLN A 149 -22.36 9.33 3.19
N LYS A 150 -23.27 9.02 4.14
CA LYS A 150 -22.94 8.35 5.42
C LYS A 150 -22.03 7.12 5.27
N SER A 151 -22.17 6.39 4.16
CA SER A 151 -21.35 5.20 3.85
C SER A 151 -19.86 5.49 3.64
N THR A 152 -19.46 6.76 3.56
CA THR A 152 -18.06 7.17 3.40
C THR A 152 -17.37 7.50 4.72
N ILE A 153 -18.12 7.57 5.82
CA ILE A 153 -17.58 7.78 7.17
C ILE A 153 -16.92 6.50 7.66
N ARG A 154 -15.73 6.63 8.24
CA ARG A 154 -14.99 5.51 8.82
C ARG A 154 -14.45 5.89 10.19
N LEU A 155 -14.57 4.99 11.14
CA LEU A 155 -13.80 5.03 12.38
C LEU A 155 -12.49 4.29 12.16
N LEU A 156 -11.40 4.92 12.52
CA LEU A 156 -10.05 4.40 12.36
C LEU A 156 -9.35 4.42 13.71
N VAL A 157 -8.63 3.35 14.02
CA VAL A 157 -7.62 3.35 15.08
C VAL A 157 -6.30 3.11 14.41
N LYS A 158 -5.36 4.02 14.62
CA LYS A 158 -4.01 3.88 14.09
C LYS A 158 -3.03 4.44 15.11
N ASP A 159 -2.22 3.56 15.62
CA ASP A 159 -1.06 3.93 16.37
C ASP A 159 0.03 4.37 15.39
N TYR A 160 0.41 5.64 15.42
CA TYR A 160 1.45 6.19 14.56
C TYR A 160 2.79 6.29 15.30
N ASP A 161 2.76 6.36 16.61
CA ASP A 161 3.96 6.25 17.41
C ASP A 161 4.23 4.79 17.77
N VAL A 162 5.02 4.16 16.92
CA VAL A 162 5.45 2.78 17.13
C VAL A 162 6.71 2.66 17.98
N LYS A 163 7.30 3.78 18.45
CA LYS A 163 8.57 3.80 19.17
C LYS A 163 8.52 2.94 20.41
N ASP A 164 7.52 3.17 21.25
CA ASP A 164 7.29 2.40 22.47
C ASP A 164 7.03 0.91 22.20
N ILE A 165 6.26 0.61 21.15
CA ILE A 165 5.96 -0.77 20.75
C ILE A 165 7.24 -1.47 20.29
N LEU A 166 8.03 -0.84 19.43
CA LEU A 166 9.30 -1.39 18.95
C LEU A 166 10.27 -1.58 20.12
N THR A 167 10.38 -0.60 21.01
CA THR A 167 11.24 -0.68 22.18
C THR A 167 10.82 -1.83 23.09
N LYS A 168 9.60 -1.84 23.61
CA LYS A 168 9.12 -2.82 24.60
C LYS A 168 8.92 -4.22 24.02
N GLN A 169 8.45 -4.34 22.79
CA GLN A 169 8.10 -5.64 22.22
C GLN A 169 9.22 -6.26 21.39
N VAL A 170 10.17 -5.49 20.92
CA VAL A 170 11.29 -5.97 20.11
C VAL A 170 12.60 -5.79 20.84
N LEU A 171 13.05 -4.55 21.08
CA LEU A 171 14.39 -4.30 21.60
C LEU A 171 14.63 -4.90 22.98
N GLU A 172 13.72 -4.72 23.93
CA GLU A 172 13.87 -5.22 25.30
C GLU A 172 13.88 -6.76 25.42
N LYS A 173 13.42 -7.47 24.39
CA LYS A 173 13.39 -8.94 24.38
C LYS A 173 14.70 -9.58 23.94
N PHE A 174 15.62 -8.82 23.39
CA PHE A 174 16.87 -9.33 22.85
C PHE A 174 18.08 -8.68 23.56
N LYS A 175 19.12 -9.47 23.79
CA LYS A 175 20.39 -8.96 24.35
C LYS A 175 21.14 -8.09 23.36
N SER A 176 20.99 -8.36 22.07
CA SER A 176 21.51 -7.59 20.95
C SER A 176 20.62 -7.79 19.73
N LEU A 177 20.49 -6.76 18.93
CA LEU A 177 19.71 -6.79 17.70
C LEU A 177 20.49 -6.07 16.60
N THR A 178 20.56 -6.67 15.43
CA THR A 178 21.20 -6.10 14.26
C THR A 178 20.19 -5.90 13.15
N PHE A 179 20.07 -4.68 12.65
CA PHE A 179 19.25 -4.35 11.49
C PHE A 179 20.15 -4.28 10.26
N ILE A 180 19.77 -5.01 9.19
CA ILE A 180 20.53 -5.06 7.94
C ILE A 180 19.57 -4.76 6.79
N SER A 181 19.90 -3.75 5.99
CA SER A 181 19.15 -3.43 4.77
C SER A 181 20.00 -2.57 3.84
N GLY A 182 19.73 -2.64 2.54
CA GLY A 182 20.32 -1.75 1.53
C GLY A 182 19.76 -0.32 1.56
N THR A 183 18.77 -0.02 2.42
CA THR A 183 18.04 1.26 2.42
C THR A 183 17.81 1.85 3.81
N LEU A 184 18.72 1.55 4.79
CA LEU A 184 18.65 2.14 6.13
C LEU A 184 19.11 3.60 6.17
N THR A 185 19.93 4.02 5.20
CA THR A 185 20.47 5.38 5.14
C THR A 185 19.68 6.26 4.18
N PHE A 186 19.53 7.51 4.56
CA PHE A 186 19.11 8.61 3.70
C PHE A 186 20.18 9.70 3.76
N ASN A 187 20.75 10.08 2.62
CA ASN A 187 21.84 11.06 2.52
C ASN A 187 23.01 10.71 3.46
N HIS A 188 23.47 9.44 3.45
CA HIS A 188 24.53 8.89 4.32
C HIS A 188 24.25 9.03 5.84
N SER A 189 23.01 9.21 6.21
CA SER A 189 22.59 9.34 7.59
C SER A 189 21.57 8.27 7.97
N PHE A 190 21.75 7.66 9.13
CA PHE A 190 20.79 6.70 9.71
C PHE A 190 19.65 7.39 10.46
N LYS A 191 19.64 8.72 10.56
CA LYS A 191 18.68 9.48 11.35
C LYS A 191 17.22 9.14 11.00
N ALA A 192 16.90 9.01 9.72
CA ALA A 192 15.54 8.66 9.28
C ALA A 192 15.09 7.28 9.81
N PHE A 193 16.00 6.31 9.91
CA PHE A 193 15.75 4.99 10.51
C PHE A 193 15.68 5.08 12.04
N GLN A 194 16.62 5.78 12.66
CA GLN A 194 16.69 5.93 14.12
C GLN A 194 15.46 6.65 14.70
N ASN A 195 14.84 7.54 13.94
CA ASN A 195 13.59 8.22 14.32
C ASN A 195 12.40 7.27 14.58
N TRP A 196 12.48 5.98 14.16
CA TRP A 196 11.50 4.96 14.52
C TRP A 196 11.63 4.41 15.94
N PHE A 197 12.64 4.83 16.67
CA PHE A 197 12.94 4.38 18.04
C PHE A 197 12.97 5.55 19.00
N ASN A 198 12.93 5.27 20.30
CA ASN A 198 13.08 6.29 21.32
C ASN A 198 14.49 6.90 21.29
N GLU A 199 14.61 8.17 21.64
CA GLU A 199 15.87 8.94 21.54
C GLU A 199 16.97 8.42 22.49
N ASP A 200 16.62 7.68 23.52
CA ASP A 200 17.52 7.07 24.49
C ASP A 200 18.22 5.78 23.97
N ILE A 201 17.83 5.31 22.77
CA ILE A 201 18.41 4.12 22.16
C ILE A 201 19.65 4.49 21.36
N ASP A 202 20.79 3.97 21.77
CA ASP A 202 22.06 4.14 21.08
C ASP A 202 22.29 3.06 20.02
N PHE A 203 22.73 3.45 18.83
CA PHE A 203 22.97 2.58 17.70
C PHE A 203 24.44 2.64 17.25
N ASN A 204 25.08 1.48 17.18
CA ASN A 204 26.31 1.34 16.42
C ASN A 204 25.95 1.21 14.94
N THR A 205 26.34 2.18 14.13
CA THR A 205 25.96 2.25 12.72
C THR A 205 27.15 2.04 11.81
N PHE A 206 26.95 1.22 10.78
CA PHE A 206 27.93 0.99 9.71
C PHE A 206 27.26 1.12 8.37
N GLU A 207 27.83 1.91 7.48
CA GLU A 207 27.47 1.96 6.08
C GLU A 207 28.60 1.29 5.27
N ILE A 208 28.26 0.20 4.60
CA ILE A 208 29.20 -0.48 3.72
C ILE A 208 28.86 -0.01 2.31
N SER A 209 29.79 0.66 1.66
CA SER A 209 29.69 0.94 0.23
C SER A 209 29.73 -0.38 -0.52
N THR A 210 28.61 -0.75 -1.12
CA THR A 210 28.56 -1.96 -1.94
C THR A 210 29.26 -1.71 -3.27
N PRO A 211 29.94 -2.71 -3.82
CA PRO A 211 30.51 -2.64 -5.17
C PRO A 211 29.47 -2.60 -6.30
N LEU A 212 28.17 -2.46 -6.02
CA LEU A 212 27.15 -2.08 -7.03
C LEU A 212 27.53 -0.79 -7.80
N THR A 213 28.65 -0.19 -7.40
CA THR A 213 29.37 0.87 -8.08
C THR A 213 29.84 0.52 -9.50
N SER A 214 29.91 -0.74 -9.87
CA SER A 214 30.31 -1.14 -11.22
C SER A 214 29.18 -1.19 -12.25
N SER A 215 27.97 -0.75 -11.88
CA SER A 215 26.80 -0.75 -12.77
C SER A 215 26.92 0.21 -13.96
N ASN A 216 28.14 0.42 -14.46
CA ASN A 216 28.42 1.06 -15.76
C ASN A 216 27.63 0.48 -16.94
N HIS A 217 26.93 -0.64 -16.71
CA HIS A 217 26.11 -1.33 -17.69
C HIS A 217 24.61 -0.99 -17.61
N THR A 218 24.14 -0.31 -16.56
CA THR A 218 22.75 0.09 -16.44
C THR A 218 22.56 1.54 -16.85
N ASN A 219 21.58 1.76 -17.71
CA ASN A 219 21.19 3.10 -18.15
C ASN A 219 19.94 3.56 -17.39
N VAL A 220 19.91 4.82 -17.00
CA VAL A 220 18.70 5.51 -16.53
C VAL A 220 18.29 6.50 -17.60
N PHE A 221 17.08 6.38 -18.10
CA PHE A 221 16.51 7.26 -19.11
C PHE A 221 15.38 8.07 -18.52
N VAL A 222 15.44 9.38 -18.68
CA VAL A 222 14.35 10.30 -18.28
C VAL A 222 13.80 10.96 -19.53
N PRO A 223 12.57 10.65 -19.94
CA PRO A 223 11.89 11.31 -21.06
C PRO A 223 11.83 12.84 -20.88
N ASN A 224 11.98 13.58 -21.96
CA ASN A 224 11.85 15.04 -21.98
C ASN A 224 10.74 15.55 -22.90
N ASP A 225 10.04 14.65 -23.56
CA ASP A 225 8.86 14.86 -24.38
C ASP A 225 7.56 14.42 -23.70
N VAL A 226 7.66 13.99 -22.45
CA VAL A 226 6.52 13.70 -21.57
C VAL A 226 6.29 14.92 -20.68
N GLU A 227 5.06 15.44 -20.69
CA GLU A 227 4.69 16.55 -19.84
C GLU A 227 4.79 16.23 -18.36
N THR A 228 5.10 17.23 -17.54
CA THR A 228 5.05 17.07 -16.08
C THR A 228 3.65 16.63 -15.64
N TYR A 229 3.60 15.53 -14.91
CA TYR A 229 2.33 15.00 -14.40
C TYR A 229 1.55 16.05 -13.61
N ASN A 230 0.30 16.24 -13.99
CA ASN A 230 -0.71 16.88 -13.18
C ASN A 230 -2.05 16.16 -13.36
N TYR A 231 -3.03 16.44 -12.50
CA TYR A 231 -4.31 15.73 -12.55
C TYR A 231 -5.13 16.03 -13.83
N LYS A 232 -4.88 17.15 -14.47
CA LYS A 232 -5.62 17.60 -15.68
C LYS A 232 -5.11 16.96 -16.97
N ASN A 233 -3.85 16.51 -17.00
CA ASN A 233 -3.23 15.88 -18.17
C ASN A 233 -3.00 14.37 -17.97
N LEU A 234 -3.81 13.72 -17.13
CA LEU A 234 -3.60 12.31 -16.79
C LEU A 234 -3.67 11.40 -18.02
N ASP A 235 -4.58 11.64 -18.94
CA ASP A 235 -4.78 10.81 -20.14
C ASP A 235 -3.56 10.90 -21.08
N ASP A 236 -3.06 12.11 -21.35
CA ASP A 236 -1.88 12.32 -22.20
C ASP A 236 -0.61 11.74 -21.52
N TYR A 237 -0.53 11.87 -20.19
CA TYR A 237 0.57 11.30 -19.43
C TYR A 237 0.58 9.77 -19.51
N VAL A 238 -0.58 9.13 -19.39
CA VAL A 238 -0.76 7.69 -19.51
C VAL A 238 -0.44 7.22 -20.93
N ALA A 239 -0.92 7.92 -21.97
CA ALA A 239 -0.59 7.63 -23.35
C ALA A 239 0.92 7.67 -23.60
N SER A 240 1.61 8.68 -23.09
CA SER A 240 3.07 8.78 -23.20
C SER A 240 3.79 7.60 -22.54
N ILE A 241 3.32 7.11 -21.39
CA ILE A 241 3.89 5.92 -20.75
C ILE A 241 3.71 4.69 -21.64
N VAL A 242 2.53 4.53 -22.24
CA VAL A 242 2.23 3.41 -23.16
C VAL A 242 3.15 3.45 -24.36
N ASP A 243 3.38 4.61 -24.99
CA ASP A 243 4.27 4.77 -26.14
C ASP A 243 5.69 4.25 -25.82
N TYR A 244 6.22 4.61 -24.66
CA TYR A 244 7.55 4.13 -24.23
C TYR A 244 7.59 2.64 -23.89
N ILE A 245 6.50 2.07 -23.36
CA ILE A 245 6.39 0.62 -23.14
C ILE A 245 6.40 -0.10 -24.49
N VAL A 246 5.59 0.34 -25.44
CA VAL A 246 5.50 -0.24 -26.78
C VAL A 246 6.84 -0.16 -27.49
N GLU A 247 7.49 1.00 -27.46
CA GLU A 247 8.82 1.19 -28.05
C GLU A 247 9.85 0.22 -27.45
N TYR A 248 9.85 0.08 -26.13
CA TYR A 248 10.76 -0.84 -25.45
C TYR A 248 10.56 -2.30 -25.89
N ILE A 249 9.32 -2.79 -25.84
CA ILE A 249 9.04 -4.19 -26.16
C ILE A 249 9.19 -4.50 -27.64
N THR A 250 8.89 -3.55 -28.53
CA THR A 250 9.06 -3.71 -29.96
C THR A 250 10.54 -3.91 -30.34
N VAL A 251 11.41 -3.12 -29.74
CA VAL A 251 12.87 -3.21 -30.04
C VAL A 251 13.53 -4.37 -29.32
N THR A 252 13.19 -4.61 -28.05
CA THR A 252 13.97 -5.55 -27.21
C THR A 252 13.37 -6.94 -27.11
N GLN A 253 12.09 -7.11 -27.43
CA GLN A 253 11.33 -8.35 -27.25
C GLN A 253 11.47 -8.96 -25.85
N SER A 254 11.65 -8.11 -24.84
CA SER A 254 11.96 -8.51 -23.45
C SER A 254 10.85 -8.08 -22.50
N LYS A 255 10.78 -8.75 -21.34
CA LYS A 255 9.82 -8.40 -20.29
C LYS A 255 10.19 -7.09 -19.59
N CYS A 256 9.19 -6.38 -19.05
CA CYS A 256 9.41 -5.20 -18.24
C CYS A 256 8.45 -5.15 -17.03
N LEU A 257 8.91 -4.43 -15.99
CA LEU A 257 8.12 -4.09 -14.81
C LEU A 257 7.81 -2.60 -14.85
N VAL A 258 6.54 -2.23 -14.71
CA VAL A 258 6.11 -0.83 -14.64
C VAL A 258 5.50 -0.54 -13.27
N LEU A 259 6.09 0.42 -12.56
CA LEU A 259 5.75 0.77 -11.18
C LEU A 259 4.96 2.09 -11.14
N PHE A 260 3.79 2.03 -10.52
CA PHE A 260 2.85 3.12 -10.39
C PHE A 260 2.66 3.56 -8.93
N THR A 261 2.20 4.78 -8.73
CA THR A 261 1.81 5.31 -7.41
C THR A 261 0.30 5.31 -7.20
N SER A 262 -0.50 4.93 -8.21
CA SER A 262 -1.95 4.82 -8.09
C SER A 262 -2.51 3.68 -8.93
N TYR A 263 -3.53 3.01 -8.39
CA TYR A 263 -4.28 1.98 -9.12
C TYR A 263 -5.00 2.55 -10.34
N LYS A 264 -5.54 3.78 -10.26
CA LYS A 264 -6.22 4.41 -11.39
C LYS A 264 -5.30 4.50 -12.61
N MET A 265 -4.10 5.08 -12.44
CA MET A 265 -3.13 5.20 -13.54
C MET A 265 -2.70 3.82 -14.07
N MET A 266 -2.47 2.87 -13.17
CA MET A 266 -2.10 1.50 -13.55
C MET A 266 -3.17 0.83 -14.44
N HIS A 267 -4.45 0.95 -14.07
CA HIS A 267 -5.55 0.39 -14.87
C HIS A 267 -5.73 1.10 -16.19
N MET A 268 -5.60 2.43 -16.25
CA MET A 268 -5.65 3.18 -17.52
C MET A 268 -4.55 2.71 -18.49
N VAL A 269 -3.32 2.49 -17.99
CA VAL A 269 -2.24 1.91 -18.82
C VAL A 269 -2.58 0.48 -19.25
N GLN A 270 -3.11 -0.34 -18.35
CA GLN A 270 -3.56 -1.70 -18.67
C GLN A 270 -4.60 -1.73 -19.79
N ASP A 271 -5.60 -0.87 -19.68
CA ASP A 271 -6.70 -0.80 -20.67
C ASP A 271 -6.16 -0.45 -22.07
N LEU A 272 -5.29 0.57 -22.16
CA LEU A 272 -4.66 0.94 -23.42
C LEU A 272 -3.75 -0.18 -23.98
N LEU A 273 -2.95 -0.82 -23.14
CA LEU A 273 -2.06 -1.90 -23.59
C LEU A 273 -2.85 -3.11 -24.13
N ASN A 274 -4.01 -3.42 -23.54
CA ASN A 274 -4.87 -4.52 -23.98
C ASN A 274 -5.53 -4.28 -25.36
N GLU A 275 -5.61 -3.02 -25.79
CA GLU A 275 -6.21 -2.64 -27.07
C GLU A 275 -5.19 -2.65 -28.24
N LEU A 276 -3.89 -2.82 -27.94
CA LEU A 276 -2.81 -2.72 -28.93
C LEU A 276 -2.53 -4.08 -29.61
N PRO A 277 -2.70 -4.20 -30.93
CA PRO A 277 -2.41 -5.43 -31.66
C PRO A 277 -0.95 -5.88 -31.56
N GLU A 278 -0.02 -4.93 -31.39
CA GLU A 278 1.42 -5.20 -31.25
C GLU A 278 1.77 -6.02 -29.99
N LEU A 279 0.80 -6.15 -29.08
CA LEU A 279 0.95 -6.85 -27.80
C LEU A 279 0.24 -8.20 -27.74
N GLU A 280 -0.30 -8.72 -28.84
CA GLU A 280 -0.99 -10.03 -28.85
C GLU A 280 -0.13 -11.17 -28.29
N ASP A 281 1.19 -11.12 -28.53
CA ASP A 281 2.16 -12.10 -28.02
C ASP A 281 2.61 -11.85 -26.57
N TYR A 282 2.18 -10.75 -25.94
CA TYR A 282 2.59 -10.39 -24.59
C TYR A 282 1.53 -10.71 -23.55
N VAL A 283 1.98 -11.22 -22.40
CA VAL A 283 1.12 -11.42 -21.24
C VAL A 283 1.17 -10.16 -20.37
N ILE A 284 0.06 -9.43 -20.31
CA ILE A 284 -0.08 -8.25 -19.47
C ILE A 284 -0.61 -8.70 -18.09
N LEU A 285 0.23 -8.56 -17.08
CA LEU A 285 -0.06 -8.94 -15.71
C LEU A 285 -0.24 -7.68 -14.85
N THR A 286 -1.29 -7.66 -14.05
CA THR A 286 -1.61 -6.49 -13.22
C THR A 286 -1.77 -6.92 -11.76
N GLN A 287 -1.25 -6.11 -10.86
CA GLN A 287 -1.38 -6.32 -9.43
C GLN A 287 -2.84 -6.49 -9.00
N GLN A 288 -3.12 -7.55 -8.23
CA GLN A 288 -4.43 -7.86 -7.66
C GLN A 288 -4.34 -8.08 -6.16
N GLN A 289 -5.40 -7.73 -5.43
CA GLN A 289 -5.45 -8.01 -4.00
C GLN A 289 -5.34 -9.52 -3.72
N ASN A 290 -4.47 -9.89 -2.78
CA ASN A 290 -4.27 -11.27 -2.30
C ASN A 290 -3.75 -12.28 -3.33
N GLN A 291 -3.30 -11.87 -4.53
CA GLN A 291 -2.77 -12.77 -5.56
C GLN A 291 -1.37 -12.40 -6.04
N ASN A 292 -0.72 -11.42 -5.43
CA ASN A 292 0.55 -10.87 -5.90
C ASN A 292 1.65 -11.94 -6.08
N TYR A 293 1.74 -12.92 -5.19
CA TYR A 293 2.71 -14.00 -5.31
C TYR A 293 2.50 -14.83 -6.59
N LYS A 294 1.25 -15.19 -6.90
CA LYS A 294 0.91 -15.92 -8.12
C LYS A 294 1.23 -15.12 -9.39
N ILE A 295 0.94 -13.82 -9.35
CA ILE A 295 1.23 -12.91 -10.48
C ILE A 295 2.73 -12.81 -10.73
N VAL A 296 3.54 -12.68 -9.68
CA VAL A 296 5.00 -12.65 -9.79
C VAL A 296 5.55 -13.98 -10.31
N GLN A 297 5.02 -15.12 -9.88
CA GLN A 297 5.38 -16.42 -10.45
C GLN A 297 5.05 -16.51 -11.94
N GLN A 298 3.88 -16.02 -12.36
CA GLN A 298 3.51 -15.98 -13.78
C GLN A 298 4.48 -15.09 -14.57
N PHE A 299 4.77 -13.87 -14.05
CA PHE A 299 5.72 -12.96 -14.68
C PHE A 299 7.12 -13.58 -14.85
N ASN A 300 7.60 -14.32 -13.84
CA ASN A 300 8.89 -14.99 -13.92
C ASN A 300 8.92 -16.10 -14.99
N ASN A 301 7.78 -16.77 -15.23
CA ASN A 301 7.66 -17.88 -16.16
C ASN A 301 7.46 -17.45 -17.64
N PHE A 302 6.98 -16.24 -17.91
CA PHE A 302 6.75 -15.76 -19.26
C PHE A 302 7.88 -14.84 -19.72
N ASP A 303 8.53 -15.17 -20.84
CA ASP A 303 9.61 -14.33 -21.42
C ASP A 303 9.09 -13.03 -22.00
N LYS A 304 7.91 -13.07 -22.65
CA LYS A 304 7.19 -11.90 -23.16
C LYS A 304 6.09 -11.51 -22.20
N SER A 305 6.39 -10.65 -21.22
CA SER A 305 5.40 -10.20 -20.25
C SER A 305 5.65 -8.78 -19.77
N ILE A 306 4.56 -8.09 -19.46
CA ILE A 306 4.54 -6.76 -18.87
C ILE A 306 3.85 -6.89 -17.52
N LEU A 307 4.54 -6.53 -16.45
CA LEU A 307 3.97 -6.51 -15.12
C LEU A 307 3.70 -5.08 -14.66
N LEU A 308 2.45 -4.79 -14.38
CA LEU A 308 2.00 -3.50 -13.86
C LEU A 308 1.74 -3.62 -12.35
N GLY A 309 2.43 -2.81 -11.55
CA GLY A 309 2.32 -2.87 -10.10
C GLY A 309 2.35 -1.51 -9.41
N THR A 310 1.87 -1.48 -8.18
CA THR A 310 1.87 -0.28 -7.33
C THR A 310 2.84 -0.43 -6.16
N SER A 311 2.66 0.35 -5.10
CA SER A 311 3.57 0.45 -3.95
C SER A 311 4.08 -0.90 -3.41
N THR A 312 3.27 -1.95 -3.42
CA THR A 312 3.65 -3.29 -2.95
C THR A 312 4.76 -3.92 -3.80
N PHE A 313 4.88 -3.58 -5.08
CA PHE A 313 5.93 -4.10 -5.95
C PHE A 313 7.22 -3.29 -5.94
N PHE A 314 7.23 -2.10 -5.34
CA PHE A 314 8.48 -1.44 -4.99
C PHE A 314 9.25 -2.25 -3.94
N GLU A 315 8.54 -2.99 -3.07
CA GLU A 315 9.11 -3.74 -1.94
C GLU A 315 8.64 -5.20 -1.94
N GLY A 316 9.38 -6.09 -1.32
CA GLY A 316 8.90 -7.41 -0.84
C GLY A 316 8.78 -8.55 -1.86
N PHE A 317 8.98 -8.33 -3.16
CA PHE A 317 8.92 -9.41 -4.16
C PHE A 317 10.24 -9.64 -4.86
N ASP A 318 10.50 -10.90 -5.20
CA ASP A 318 11.66 -11.32 -5.96
C ASP A 318 11.25 -11.51 -7.43
N PHE A 319 11.76 -10.63 -8.28
CA PHE A 319 11.71 -10.80 -9.73
C PHE A 319 13.02 -11.47 -10.14
N GLN A 320 12.96 -12.72 -10.64
CA GLN A 320 14.17 -13.45 -11.03
C GLN A 320 14.99 -12.62 -12.01
N ALA A 321 16.21 -12.29 -11.61
CA ALA A 321 17.10 -11.35 -12.30
C ALA A 321 17.34 -11.72 -13.78
N ASN A 322 17.40 -13.02 -14.10
CA ASN A 322 17.74 -13.52 -15.44
C ASN A 322 16.74 -13.19 -16.56
N GLY A 323 15.64 -12.50 -16.26
CA GLY A 323 14.64 -12.15 -17.28
C GLY A 323 14.19 -10.70 -17.27
N LEU A 324 14.29 -10.00 -16.14
CA LEU A 324 13.90 -8.61 -16.05
C LEU A 324 15.04 -7.71 -16.55
N LYS A 325 14.81 -6.97 -17.64
CA LYS A 325 15.80 -6.07 -18.23
C LYS A 325 15.39 -4.61 -18.22
N CYS A 326 14.15 -4.32 -17.84
CA CYS A 326 13.64 -2.96 -17.73
C CYS A 326 12.71 -2.78 -16.54
N VAL A 327 12.95 -1.70 -15.80
CA VAL A 327 12.01 -1.17 -14.79
C VAL A 327 11.61 0.23 -15.19
N MET A 328 10.32 0.46 -15.35
CA MET A 328 9.76 1.77 -15.65
C MET A 328 9.05 2.32 -14.42
N ILE A 329 9.35 3.53 -14.02
CA ILE A 329 8.74 4.20 -12.88
C ILE A 329 7.87 5.32 -13.40
N ALA A 330 6.56 5.10 -13.37
CA ALA A 330 5.58 6.05 -13.88
C ALA A 330 5.62 7.37 -13.12
N LYS A 331 5.88 7.31 -11.80
CA LYS A 331 5.94 8.48 -10.94
C LYS A 331 6.76 8.19 -9.69
N VAL A 332 7.52 9.17 -9.24
CA VAL A 332 8.25 9.07 -7.96
C VAL A 332 7.28 8.77 -6.82
N PRO A 333 7.57 7.77 -5.96
CA PRO A 333 6.62 7.25 -4.98
C PRO A 333 6.47 8.14 -3.74
N PHE A 334 6.14 9.42 -3.94
CA PHE A 334 5.78 10.30 -2.84
C PHE A 334 4.48 9.86 -2.17
N MET A 335 4.47 9.92 -0.86
CA MET A 335 3.26 9.74 -0.08
C MET A 335 2.23 10.80 -0.45
N ASN A 336 0.98 10.37 -0.63
CA ASN A 336 -0.12 11.29 -0.88
C ASN A 336 -0.40 12.13 0.38
N LYS A 337 -0.57 13.44 0.22
CA LYS A 337 -0.94 14.36 1.30
C LYS A 337 -2.26 14.00 2.00
N HIS A 338 -3.15 13.31 1.29
CA HIS A 338 -4.41 12.79 1.85
C HIS A 338 -4.25 11.44 2.55
N ASN A 339 -3.04 10.92 2.72
CA ASN A 339 -2.80 9.73 3.52
C ASN A 339 -2.82 10.12 5.00
N ILE A 340 -3.55 9.34 5.81
CA ILE A 340 -3.60 9.57 7.26
C ILE A 340 -2.20 9.62 7.89
N LYS A 341 -1.25 8.83 7.38
CA LYS A 341 0.12 8.82 7.88
C LYS A 341 0.82 10.17 7.64
N TYR A 342 0.57 10.82 6.47
CA TYR A 342 1.09 12.16 6.22
C TYR A 342 0.55 13.15 7.25
N TRP A 343 -0.75 13.14 7.46
CA TRP A 343 -1.42 14.04 8.39
C TRP A 343 -0.96 13.85 9.84
N LEU A 344 -0.76 12.60 10.28
CA LEU A 344 -0.23 12.29 11.61
C LEU A 344 1.21 12.77 11.80
N MET A 345 2.06 12.61 10.77
CA MET A 345 3.44 13.06 10.82
C MET A 345 3.58 14.58 10.76
N ASP A 346 2.54 15.29 10.30
CA ASP A 346 2.57 16.77 10.18
C ASP A 346 2.65 17.46 11.55
N SER A 347 2.19 16.82 12.60
CA SER A 347 2.34 17.28 13.98
C SER A 347 3.70 16.96 14.62
N GLU A 348 4.43 15.97 14.07
CA GLU A 348 5.66 15.46 14.67
C GLU A 348 6.94 16.13 14.13
N PHE A 349 6.88 16.68 12.91
CA PHE A 349 8.05 17.20 12.21
C PHE A 349 7.93 18.69 11.90
N THR A 350 9.03 19.42 12.00
CA THR A 350 9.09 20.83 11.58
C THR A 350 8.79 20.99 10.09
N SER A 351 9.16 20.01 9.29
CA SER A 351 8.83 19.91 7.87
C SER A 351 8.55 18.48 7.49
N THR A 352 7.28 18.07 7.54
CA THR A 352 6.84 16.72 7.17
C THR A 352 7.37 16.27 5.81
N PHE A 353 7.44 17.21 4.85
CA PHE A 353 7.97 16.89 3.54
C PHE A 353 9.47 16.55 3.59
N LYS A 354 10.31 17.36 4.25
CA LYS A 354 11.77 17.18 4.24
C LYS A 354 12.19 16.04 5.17
N ASP A 355 11.54 15.94 6.34
CA ASP A 355 12.00 15.06 7.42
C ASP A 355 11.41 13.66 7.33
N TYR A 356 10.28 13.51 6.61
CA TYR A 356 9.57 12.24 6.51
C TYR A 356 9.26 11.81 5.05
N VAL A 357 8.55 12.64 4.29
CA VAL A 357 8.01 12.24 2.98
C VAL A 357 9.10 12.09 1.92
N LEU A 358 10.08 12.97 1.89
CA LEU A 358 11.20 12.91 0.95
C LEU A 358 12.13 11.74 1.23
N PRO A 359 12.57 11.46 2.48
CA PRO A 359 13.31 10.26 2.81
C PRO A 359 12.59 8.95 2.44
N ASP A 360 11.29 8.85 2.74
CA ASP A 360 10.46 7.69 2.38
C ASP A 360 10.39 7.51 0.85
N ALA A 361 10.17 8.59 0.10
CA ALA A 361 10.11 8.54 -1.36
C ALA A 361 11.44 8.14 -2.00
N VAL A 362 12.57 8.66 -1.52
CA VAL A 362 13.91 8.27 -2.00
C VAL A 362 14.21 6.81 -1.67
N THR A 363 13.86 6.37 -0.48
CA THR A 363 14.04 4.97 -0.05
C THR A 363 13.24 4.02 -0.95
N ARG A 364 11.96 4.31 -1.19
CA ARG A 364 11.11 3.51 -2.09
C ARG A 364 11.60 3.55 -3.53
N PHE A 365 12.06 4.70 -3.98
CA PHE A 365 12.66 4.83 -5.31
C PHE A 365 13.88 3.92 -5.45
N ARG A 366 14.82 3.94 -4.48
CA ARG A 366 15.98 3.03 -4.42
C ARG A 366 15.56 1.55 -4.41
N GLN A 367 14.54 1.21 -3.66
CA GLN A 367 13.99 -0.15 -3.64
C GLN A 367 13.45 -0.56 -5.03
N GLY A 368 12.77 0.35 -5.73
CA GLY A 368 12.33 0.15 -7.11
C GLY A 368 13.49 -0.09 -8.08
N LEU A 369 14.58 0.66 -7.96
CA LEU A 369 15.82 0.42 -8.73
C LEU A 369 16.42 -0.96 -8.42
N GLY A 370 16.40 -1.35 -7.15
CA GLY A 370 16.87 -2.65 -6.67
C GLY A 370 16.07 -3.86 -7.19
N ARG A 371 14.90 -3.63 -7.84
CA ARG A 371 14.20 -4.71 -8.56
C ARG A 371 14.98 -5.17 -9.80
N LEU A 372 15.71 -4.28 -10.43
CA LEU A 372 16.49 -4.57 -11.64
C LEU A 372 17.92 -4.98 -11.31
N ILE A 373 18.58 -4.26 -10.40
CA ILE A 373 20.00 -4.43 -10.10
C ILE A 373 20.20 -5.08 -8.74
N ARG A 374 20.76 -6.28 -8.71
CA ARG A 374 21.04 -7.08 -7.51
C ARG A 374 22.49 -7.53 -7.41
N HIS A 375 23.13 -7.72 -8.57
CA HIS A 375 24.49 -8.17 -8.71
C HIS A 375 25.29 -7.18 -9.55
N GLU A 376 26.62 -7.23 -9.43
CA GLU A 376 27.54 -6.34 -10.16
C GLU A 376 27.41 -6.46 -11.68
N ASP A 377 27.11 -7.66 -12.18
CA ASP A 377 26.98 -7.97 -13.60
C ASP A 377 25.59 -7.69 -14.17
N ASP A 378 24.64 -7.28 -13.33
CA ASP A 378 23.28 -7.01 -13.79
C ASP A 378 23.28 -5.81 -14.76
N LYS A 379 22.64 -6.04 -15.92
CA LYS A 379 22.49 -5.04 -16.97
C LYS A 379 21.03 -4.74 -17.18
N GLY A 380 20.73 -3.48 -17.41
CA GLY A 380 19.34 -3.14 -17.68
C GLY A 380 19.08 -1.67 -17.94
N LEU A 381 17.82 -1.38 -18.07
CA LEU A 381 17.29 -0.05 -18.34
C LEU A 381 16.28 0.34 -17.27
N ILE A 382 16.47 1.51 -16.71
CA ILE A 382 15.51 2.17 -15.84
C ILE A 382 14.96 3.36 -16.60
N VAL A 383 13.62 3.46 -16.68
CA VAL A 383 12.95 4.62 -17.28
C VAL A 383 12.15 5.30 -16.18
N SER A 384 12.33 6.59 -16.01
CA SER A 384 11.49 7.36 -15.09
C SER A 384 10.82 8.51 -15.81
N PHE A 385 9.49 8.50 -15.78
CA PHE A 385 8.67 9.51 -16.45
C PHE A 385 8.52 10.79 -15.62
N ASP A 386 8.90 10.76 -14.36
CA ASP A 386 8.73 11.88 -13.44
C ASP A 386 9.89 12.88 -13.60
N ASP A 387 9.63 14.02 -14.19
CA ASP A 387 10.60 15.08 -14.42
C ASP A 387 11.14 15.72 -13.13
N ARG A 388 10.46 15.51 -11.98
CA ARG A 388 10.92 15.98 -10.67
C ARG A 388 12.26 15.41 -10.25
N LEU A 389 12.64 14.25 -10.81
CA LEU A 389 13.99 13.68 -10.61
C LEU A 389 15.11 14.61 -11.08
N VAL A 390 14.85 15.44 -12.07
CA VAL A 390 15.87 16.31 -12.71
C VAL A 390 15.57 17.80 -12.56
N ASN A 391 14.33 18.18 -12.33
CA ASN A 391 13.88 19.57 -12.34
C ASN A 391 13.43 20.09 -10.96
N SER A 392 13.36 19.25 -9.91
CA SER A 392 12.95 19.69 -8.57
C SER A 392 14.08 20.31 -7.75
N THR A 393 13.70 21.05 -6.70
CA THR A 393 14.66 21.61 -5.72
C THR A 393 15.34 20.53 -4.86
N TYR A 394 14.76 19.33 -4.81
CA TYR A 394 15.24 18.17 -4.05
C TYR A 394 15.83 17.07 -4.95
N LYS A 395 16.09 17.35 -6.22
CA LYS A 395 16.67 16.38 -7.18
C LYS A 395 17.99 15.78 -6.73
N SER A 396 18.79 16.49 -5.95
CA SER A 396 20.07 16.00 -5.45
C SER A 396 19.94 14.73 -4.60
N PHE A 397 18.85 14.56 -3.86
CA PHE A 397 18.62 13.37 -3.04
C PHE A 397 18.34 12.12 -3.90
N PHE A 398 17.67 12.30 -5.03
CA PHE A 398 17.47 11.22 -6.01
C PHE A 398 18.72 10.97 -6.83
N ALA A 399 19.48 12.03 -7.17
CA ALA A 399 20.72 11.93 -7.94
C ALA A 399 21.74 10.99 -7.26
N GLN A 400 21.85 11.03 -5.93
CA GLN A 400 22.69 10.09 -5.17
C GLN A 400 22.31 8.63 -5.40
N SER A 401 21.02 8.34 -5.54
CA SER A 401 20.54 6.99 -5.86
C SER A 401 20.89 6.56 -7.29
N LEU A 402 21.29 7.50 -8.13
CA LEU A 402 21.56 7.31 -9.56
C LEU A 402 23.01 7.58 -9.95
N GLU A 403 23.89 7.94 -9.00
CA GLU A 403 25.27 8.36 -9.31
C GLU A 403 26.10 7.28 -10.01
N HIS A 404 25.78 6.01 -9.74
CA HIS A 404 26.45 4.86 -10.33
C HIS A 404 25.88 4.43 -11.68
N PHE A 405 24.83 5.08 -12.17
CA PHE A 405 24.13 4.73 -13.41
C PHE A 405 24.46 5.73 -14.53
N LYS A 406 24.47 5.26 -15.78
CA LYS A 406 24.56 6.14 -16.96
C LYS A 406 23.26 6.88 -17.17
N GLN A 407 23.20 8.12 -16.70
CA GLN A 407 22.00 8.94 -16.83
C GLN A 407 21.90 9.55 -18.24
N ARG A 408 20.70 9.43 -18.83
CA ARG A 408 20.37 9.99 -20.15
C ARG A 408 19.02 10.69 -20.08
N LYS A 409 18.91 11.81 -20.79
CA LYS A 409 17.66 12.54 -20.97
C LYS A 409 17.41 12.67 -22.47
N GLY A 410 16.17 12.46 -22.91
CA GLY A 410 15.85 12.54 -24.33
C GLY A 410 14.38 12.30 -24.63
N ASN A 411 14.04 12.38 -25.92
CA ASN A 411 12.73 12.04 -26.44
C ASN A 411 12.65 10.56 -26.90
N ILE A 412 11.48 10.13 -27.34
CA ILE A 412 11.24 8.74 -27.75
C ILE A 412 12.18 8.28 -28.88
N LYS A 413 12.58 9.16 -29.81
CA LYS A 413 13.56 8.83 -30.87
C LYS A 413 14.95 8.55 -30.30
N GLN A 414 15.35 9.30 -29.29
CA GLN A 414 16.63 9.09 -28.58
C GLN A 414 16.55 7.83 -27.72
N PHE A 415 15.40 7.53 -27.15
CA PHE A 415 15.12 6.28 -26.46
C PHE A 415 15.28 5.08 -27.37
N ASN A 416 14.64 5.07 -28.55
CA ASN A 416 14.81 4.02 -29.56
C ASN A 416 16.28 3.81 -29.93
N LYS A 417 17.02 4.90 -30.16
CA LYS A 417 18.46 4.82 -30.44
C LYS A 417 19.25 4.15 -29.31
N LEU A 418 18.90 4.47 -28.05
CA LEU A 418 19.51 3.83 -26.87
C LEU A 418 19.19 2.33 -26.82
N LEU A 419 17.92 1.96 -27.04
CA LEU A 419 17.49 0.55 -27.04
C LEU A 419 18.26 -0.27 -28.08
N ASN A 420 18.39 0.25 -29.31
CA ASN A 420 19.16 -0.40 -30.38
C ASN A 420 20.65 -0.54 -30.02
N GLN A 421 21.23 0.40 -29.28
CA GLN A 421 22.61 0.29 -28.79
C GLN A 421 22.77 -0.82 -27.75
N ILE A 422 21.81 -0.89 -26.79
CA ILE A 422 21.79 -1.92 -25.75
C ILE A 422 21.64 -3.31 -26.40
N GLN A 423 20.71 -3.46 -27.34
CA GLN A 423 20.46 -4.74 -28.02
C GLN A 423 21.70 -5.23 -28.76
N ARG A 424 22.37 -4.37 -29.54
CA ARG A 424 23.62 -4.70 -30.24
C ARG A 424 24.74 -5.13 -29.30
N SER A 425 24.82 -4.54 -28.11
CA SER A 425 25.82 -4.92 -27.10
C SER A 425 25.55 -6.34 -26.57
N ILE A 426 24.28 -6.69 -26.34
CA ILE A 426 23.89 -8.03 -25.90
C ILE A 426 24.17 -9.07 -27.01
N ASP A 427 23.82 -8.76 -28.26
CA ASP A 427 24.04 -9.66 -29.40
C ASP A 427 25.52 -9.95 -29.67
N ASN A 428 26.39 -8.97 -29.42
CA ASN A 428 27.85 -9.13 -29.57
C ASN A 428 28.47 -10.00 -28.46
N GLU A 429 27.99 -9.85 -27.22
CA GLU A 429 28.46 -10.67 -26.09
C GLU A 429 27.98 -12.13 -26.19
N SER A 430 26.84 -12.40 -26.79
CA SER A 430 26.32 -13.75 -27.02
C SER A 430 27.07 -14.50 -28.12
N LYS A 431 27.89 -13.79 -28.94
CA LYS A 431 28.70 -14.33 -30.03
C LYS A 431 30.18 -14.50 -29.67
N SER A 432 30.61 -13.96 -28.55
CA SER A 432 31.97 -14.10 -28.00
C SER A 432 32.01 -15.19 -26.93
#